data_b02ff08e977a1134f3346dd60078c10c
#
_entry.id   b02ff08e977a1134f3346dd60078c10c
#
_cell.length_a   1.000
_cell.length_b   1.000
_cell.length_c   1.000
_cell.angle_alpha   90.00
_cell.angle_beta   90.00
_cell.angle_gamma   90.00
#
_symmetry.space_group_name_H-M   'P 1'
#
loop_
_entity.id
_entity.type
_entity.pdbx_description
1 polymer ?
#
loop_
_entity_poly.entity_id
_entity_poly.type
_entity_poly.pdbx_seq_one_letter_code
_entity_poly.pdbx_strand_id
1 'polypeptide(L)'
;MTRSPIDDYVRAVARHLKLRGAARRQALADLLETLTEAAVHASEHSVIADVGPASEYAANLDEQFGTTQGAHRSILGIPNSFARGIGRRMAATFDPADERLMIPRIFGAGWTLNMGAVAVRLGMLSPDDVDDEVLGEAMEYLPTAQAAGSLPVILGLITGILLWVRRKRTTQLTGRSQTGNLIFGLAAPAIGGTLLASAGDDDLPAGQRLTMPAVAAAIGCMAAGVNAQLACRPKGKVIAVSGLLAGLSMNLLLNYLPVRSALRRQWQQLDERGRHA
;
A
#
# COMPACT_ATOMS: atom_id res chain seq x y z
N MET A 1 -8.60 -44.37 21.27
CA MET A 1 -7.68 -43.53 20.47
C MET A 1 -7.42 -42.26 21.27
N THR A 2 -6.27 -42.11 21.84
CA THR A 2 -5.82 -40.91 22.55
C THR A 2 -5.57 -39.82 21.47
N ARG A 3 -6.25 -38.69 21.62
CA ARG A 3 -6.09 -37.54 20.71
C ARG A 3 -4.71 -36.91 20.93
N SER A 4 -4.09 -36.44 19.84
CA SER A 4 -2.83 -35.72 19.93
C SER A 4 -3.00 -34.39 20.68
N PRO A 5 -2.08 -34.01 21.57
CA PRO A 5 -2.04 -32.69 22.19
C PRO A 5 -2.10 -31.55 21.18
N ILE A 6 -1.48 -31.70 20.01
CA ILE A 6 -1.53 -30.74 18.90
C ILE A 6 -2.96 -30.56 18.41
N ASP A 7 -3.72 -31.63 18.21
CA ASP A 7 -5.12 -31.56 17.79
C ASP A 7 -6.01 -30.85 18.81
N ASP A 8 -5.73 -31.03 20.10
CA ASP A 8 -6.46 -30.35 21.17
C ASP A 8 -6.10 -28.87 21.22
N TYR A 9 -4.84 -28.50 20.99
CA TYR A 9 -4.39 -27.13 20.88
C TYR A 9 -5.00 -26.41 19.68
N VAL A 10 -4.94 -26.99 18.49
CA VAL A 10 -5.55 -26.42 17.26
C VAL A 10 -7.06 -26.21 17.45
N ARG A 11 -7.75 -27.12 18.13
CA ARG A 11 -9.17 -26.92 18.48
C ARG A 11 -9.39 -25.81 19.52
N ALA A 12 -8.46 -25.64 20.46
CA ALA A 12 -8.51 -24.52 21.40
C ALA A 12 -8.34 -23.19 20.65
N VAL A 13 -7.38 -23.07 19.77
CA VAL A 13 -7.19 -21.90 18.88
C VAL A 13 -8.47 -21.67 18.06
N ALA A 14 -9.03 -22.71 17.44
CA ALA A 14 -10.25 -22.59 16.64
C ALA A 14 -11.44 -22.02 17.43
N ARG A 15 -11.57 -22.31 18.74
CA ARG A 15 -12.65 -21.76 19.59
C ARG A 15 -12.53 -20.25 19.81
N HIS A 16 -11.31 -19.74 19.90
CA HIS A 16 -11.02 -18.32 20.12
C HIS A 16 -10.94 -17.51 18.82
N LEU A 17 -10.75 -18.16 17.69
CA LEU A 17 -10.55 -17.55 16.37
C LEU A 17 -11.84 -16.95 15.83
N LYS A 18 -11.84 -15.66 15.52
CA LYS A 18 -12.97 -14.90 14.95
C LYS A 18 -13.04 -15.02 13.43
N LEU A 19 -11.98 -15.50 12.79
CA LEU A 19 -11.93 -15.76 11.33
C LEU A 19 -13.06 -16.71 10.91
N ARG A 20 -13.57 -16.53 9.68
CA ARG A 20 -14.66 -17.36 9.11
C ARG A 20 -14.31 -17.85 7.70
N GLY A 21 -15.01 -18.88 7.25
CA GLY A 21 -14.92 -19.39 5.87
C GLY A 21 -13.59 -20.00 5.48
N ALA A 22 -13.09 -19.68 4.30
CA ALA A 22 -11.88 -20.27 3.73
C ALA A 22 -10.62 -19.89 4.53
N ALA A 23 -10.47 -18.63 4.94
CA ALA A 23 -9.30 -18.18 5.69
C ALA A 23 -9.18 -18.85 7.07
N ARG A 24 -10.30 -19.14 7.74
CA ARG A 24 -10.26 -19.94 8.98
C ARG A 24 -9.74 -21.35 8.73
N ARG A 25 -10.22 -22.00 7.65
CA ARG A 25 -9.77 -23.35 7.32
C ARG A 25 -8.28 -23.37 6.97
N GLN A 26 -7.84 -22.38 6.18
CA GLN A 26 -6.43 -22.28 5.80
C GLN A 26 -5.55 -22.02 7.02
N ALA A 27 -5.84 -21.01 7.85
CA ALA A 27 -5.06 -20.69 9.04
C ALA A 27 -4.95 -21.86 10.04
N LEU A 28 -6.01 -22.66 10.19
CA LEU A 28 -5.98 -23.85 11.06
C LEU A 28 -5.23 -25.02 10.41
N ALA A 29 -5.25 -25.15 9.09
CA ALA A 29 -4.48 -26.16 8.36
C ALA A 29 -2.98 -25.84 8.43
N ASP A 30 -2.61 -24.59 8.16
CA ASP A 30 -1.22 -24.11 8.23
C ASP A 30 -0.66 -24.26 9.65
N LEU A 31 -1.46 -23.94 10.68
CA LEU A 31 -1.09 -24.16 12.09
C LEU A 31 -0.85 -25.63 12.41
N LEU A 32 -1.77 -26.50 11.97
CA LEU A 32 -1.63 -27.94 12.20
C LEU A 32 -0.37 -28.50 11.53
N GLU A 33 -0.11 -28.10 10.29
CA GLU A 33 1.08 -28.50 9.53
C GLU A 33 2.36 -28.03 10.24
N THR A 34 2.45 -26.75 10.61
CA THR A 34 3.60 -26.17 11.31
C THR A 34 3.88 -26.86 12.64
N LEU A 35 2.84 -27.11 13.46
CA LEU A 35 3.02 -27.80 14.75
C LEU A 35 3.43 -29.26 14.58
N THR A 36 2.88 -29.94 13.57
CA THR A 36 3.22 -31.32 13.26
C THR A 36 4.67 -31.43 12.78
N GLU A 37 5.12 -30.53 11.95
CA GLU A 37 6.50 -30.45 11.47
C GLU A 37 7.48 -30.18 12.63
N ALA A 38 7.17 -29.21 13.49
CA ALA A 38 7.98 -28.91 14.67
C ALA A 38 8.05 -30.09 15.64
N ALA A 39 6.99 -30.88 15.78
CA ALA A 39 6.94 -32.08 16.64
C ALA A 39 7.79 -33.24 16.12
N VAL A 40 8.28 -33.18 14.89
CA VAL A 40 9.27 -34.18 14.40
C VAL A 40 10.61 -34.03 15.13
N HIS A 41 10.94 -32.85 15.59
CA HIS A 41 12.23 -32.53 16.22
C HIS A 41 12.12 -32.24 17.72
N ALA A 42 10.91 -32.11 18.28
CA ALA A 42 10.66 -31.84 19.69
C ALA A 42 9.40 -32.57 20.19
N SER A 43 9.17 -32.61 21.52
CA SER A 43 7.93 -33.19 22.04
C SER A 43 6.74 -32.25 21.72
N GLU A 44 5.55 -32.82 21.44
CA GLU A 44 4.32 -32.02 21.17
C GLU A 44 4.03 -31.01 22.29
N HIS A 45 4.28 -31.34 23.54
CA HIS A 45 4.08 -30.43 24.68
C HIS A 45 5.08 -29.30 24.70
N SER A 46 6.34 -29.52 24.30
CA SER A 46 7.34 -28.44 24.20
C SER A 46 6.97 -27.47 23.10
N VAL A 47 6.58 -27.97 21.93
CA VAL A 47 6.17 -27.14 20.79
C VAL A 47 4.96 -26.27 21.16
N ILE A 48 3.96 -26.84 21.84
CA ILE A 48 2.79 -26.09 22.29
C ILE A 48 3.15 -25.03 23.35
N ALA A 49 4.08 -25.35 24.26
CA ALA A 49 4.55 -24.40 25.27
C ALA A 49 5.28 -23.20 24.65
N ASP A 50 6.06 -23.42 23.60
CA ASP A 50 6.80 -22.39 22.87
C ASP A 50 5.87 -21.45 22.08
N VAL A 51 4.75 -21.97 21.57
CA VAL A 51 3.74 -21.18 20.85
C VAL A 51 2.89 -20.32 21.79
N GLY A 52 2.74 -20.73 23.06
CA GLY A 52 2.00 -19.99 24.07
C GLY A 52 0.49 -20.28 24.11
N PRO A 53 -0.29 -19.47 24.86
CA PRO A 53 -1.71 -19.72 25.08
C PRO A 53 -2.54 -19.65 23.78
N ALA A 54 -3.44 -20.61 23.56
CA ALA A 54 -4.28 -20.69 22.36
C ALA A 54 -5.14 -19.44 22.11
N SER A 55 -5.56 -18.74 23.17
CA SER A 55 -6.31 -17.50 23.07
C SER A 55 -5.47 -16.34 22.52
N GLU A 56 -4.21 -16.26 22.92
CA GLU A 56 -3.28 -15.23 22.48
C GLU A 56 -2.85 -15.47 21.02
N TYR A 57 -2.55 -16.71 20.68
CA TYR A 57 -2.26 -17.10 19.31
C TYR A 57 -3.45 -16.84 18.38
N ALA A 58 -4.68 -17.16 18.81
CA ALA A 58 -5.89 -16.84 18.04
C ALA A 58 -6.09 -15.34 17.86
N ALA A 59 -5.77 -14.53 18.87
CA ALA A 59 -5.84 -13.07 18.76
C ALA A 59 -4.83 -12.52 17.74
N ASN A 60 -3.61 -13.04 17.75
CA ASN A 60 -2.57 -12.70 16.76
C ASN A 60 -2.97 -13.10 15.33
N LEU A 61 -3.54 -14.31 15.18
CA LEU A 61 -4.11 -14.73 13.88
C LEU A 61 -5.27 -13.85 13.44
N ASP A 62 -6.19 -13.52 14.35
CA ASP A 62 -7.30 -12.62 14.05
C ASP A 62 -6.80 -11.21 13.68
N GLU A 63 -5.71 -10.75 14.27
CA GLU A 63 -5.06 -9.51 13.92
C GLU A 63 -4.39 -9.60 12.55
N GLN A 64 -3.63 -10.63 12.28
CA GLN A 64 -2.97 -10.85 10.99
C GLN A 64 -3.96 -11.08 9.84
N PHE A 65 -4.90 -11.99 10.02
CA PHE A 65 -5.88 -12.39 8.98
C PHE A 65 -7.18 -11.58 9.04
N GLY A 66 -7.60 -11.11 10.20
CA GLY A 66 -8.78 -10.26 10.37
C GLY A 66 -8.62 -8.91 9.71
N THR A 67 -7.40 -8.40 9.68
CA THR A 67 -7.02 -7.22 8.90
C THR A 67 -6.99 -7.51 7.40
N THR A 68 -6.73 -8.74 6.98
CA THR A 68 -6.80 -9.18 5.57
C THR A 68 -8.26 -9.44 5.14
N GLN A 69 -9.10 -10.03 5.99
CA GLN A 69 -10.53 -10.27 5.66
C GLN A 69 -11.42 -9.03 5.79
N GLY A 70 -11.11 -8.11 6.69
CA GLY A 70 -11.80 -6.81 6.76
C GLY A 70 -11.57 -5.93 5.52
N ALA A 71 -10.52 -6.23 4.74
CA ALA A 71 -10.14 -5.52 3.52
C ALA A 71 -10.91 -6.01 2.26
N HIS A 72 -11.50 -7.19 2.28
CA HIS A 72 -12.11 -7.80 1.09
C HIS A 72 -13.64 -7.93 1.18
N ARG A 73 -14.34 -6.83 1.45
CA ARG A 73 -15.73 -6.73 1.00
C ARG A 73 -15.72 -6.48 -0.50
N SER A 74 -15.78 -7.55 -1.28
CA SER A 74 -15.96 -7.44 -2.72
C SER A 74 -17.46 -7.40 -3.03
N ILE A 75 -17.88 -6.40 -3.78
CA ILE A 75 -19.19 -6.36 -4.41
C ILE A 75 -18.98 -6.80 -5.85
N LEU A 76 -19.55 -7.95 -6.25
CA LEU A 76 -19.37 -8.54 -7.59
C LEU A 76 -17.91 -8.80 -7.98
N GLY A 77 -17.06 -9.22 -7.02
CA GLY A 77 -15.64 -9.48 -7.27
C GLY A 77 -14.73 -8.23 -7.29
N ILE A 78 -15.31 -7.03 -7.07
CA ILE A 78 -14.55 -5.77 -7.00
C ILE A 78 -14.26 -5.45 -5.52
N PRO A 79 -12.99 -5.37 -5.09
CA PRO A 79 -12.66 -5.02 -3.71
C PRO A 79 -13.17 -3.62 -3.36
N ASN A 80 -13.89 -3.53 -2.25
CA ASN A 80 -14.46 -2.27 -1.75
C ASN A 80 -13.77 -1.86 -0.45
N SER A 81 -13.06 -0.73 -0.48
CA SER A 81 -12.18 -0.27 0.59
C SER A 81 -12.70 1.02 1.21
N PHE A 82 -13.62 0.93 2.15
CA PHE A 82 -13.98 2.09 2.97
C PHE A 82 -13.34 1.99 4.36
N ALA A 83 -12.49 2.93 4.67
CA ALA A 83 -12.02 3.39 5.99
C ALA A 83 -11.12 2.48 6.87
N ARG A 84 -10.99 1.17 6.72
CA ARG A 84 -10.09 0.37 7.59
C ARG A 84 -8.87 -0.16 6.82
N GLY A 85 -7.68 -0.02 7.41
CA GLY A 85 -6.43 -0.54 6.83
C GLY A 85 -5.84 0.32 5.68
N ILE A 86 -6.16 1.63 5.63
CA ILE A 86 -5.62 2.55 4.61
C ILE A 86 -4.09 2.55 4.62
N GLY A 87 -3.45 2.60 5.79
CA GLY A 87 -2.01 2.62 5.91
C GLY A 87 -1.34 1.38 5.32
N ARG A 88 -1.85 0.19 5.62
CA ARG A 88 -1.34 -1.07 5.08
C ARG A 88 -1.52 -1.15 3.55
N ARG A 89 -2.67 -0.71 3.03
CA ARG A 89 -2.89 -0.66 1.59
C ARG A 89 -2.00 0.38 0.90
N MET A 90 -1.66 1.43 1.61
CA MET A 90 -0.70 2.42 1.14
C MET A 90 0.70 1.82 1.05
N ALA A 91 1.19 1.16 2.11
CA ALA A 91 2.45 0.43 2.08
C ALA A 91 2.48 -0.62 0.96
N ALA A 92 1.39 -1.37 0.77
CA ALA A 92 1.27 -2.35 -0.31
C ALA A 92 1.35 -1.75 -1.72
N THR A 93 1.22 -0.42 -1.91
CA THR A 93 1.43 0.19 -3.23
C THR A 93 2.88 0.19 -3.69
N PHE A 94 3.81 -0.08 -2.75
CA PHE A 94 5.22 -0.31 -3.05
C PHE A 94 5.75 -1.43 -2.15
N ASP A 95 5.43 -2.66 -2.51
CA ASP A 95 5.88 -3.87 -1.83
C ASP A 95 6.56 -4.80 -2.85
N PRO A 96 7.91 -4.79 -2.92
CA PRO A 96 8.66 -5.65 -3.84
C PRO A 96 8.53 -7.15 -3.54
N ALA A 97 8.28 -7.53 -2.27
CA ALA A 97 8.13 -8.92 -1.86
C ALA A 97 6.77 -9.52 -2.31
N ASP A 98 5.76 -8.67 -2.54
CA ASP A 98 4.47 -9.12 -3.06
C ASP A 98 4.48 -9.15 -4.60
N GLU A 99 4.50 -10.34 -5.20
CA GLU A 99 4.54 -10.55 -6.65
C GLU A 99 3.29 -10.04 -7.40
N ARG A 100 2.21 -9.71 -6.68
CA ARG A 100 0.95 -9.26 -7.27
C ARG A 100 1.10 -7.85 -7.83
N LEU A 101 0.92 -7.71 -9.15
CA LEU A 101 0.88 -6.39 -9.81
C LEU A 101 -0.36 -5.58 -9.46
N MET A 102 -1.49 -6.27 -9.29
CA MET A 102 -2.78 -5.63 -9.03
C MET A 102 -3.18 -5.88 -7.58
N ILE A 103 -3.28 -4.81 -6.82
CA ILE A 103 -3.67 -4.83 -5.40
C ILE A 103 -4.95 -4.02 -5.19
N PRO A 104 -5.70 -4.25 -4.10
CA PRO A 104 -6.88 -3.45 -3.79
C PRO A 104 -6.53 -1.96 -3.66
N ARG A 105 -7.38 -1.09 -4.23
CA ARG A 105 -7.21 0.37 -4.14
C ARG A 105 -7.15 0.84 -2.70
N ILE A 106 -6.36 1.89 -2.47
CA ILE A 106 -6.28 2.56 -1.17
C ILE A 106 -7.66 3.14 -0.80
N PHE A 107 -8.32 3.82 -1.73
CA PHE A 107 -9.63 4.43 -1.57
C PHE A 107 -10.61 3.92 -2.63
N GLY A 108 -11.85 3.68 -2.21
CA GLY A 108 -12.92 3.29 -3.12
C GLY A 108 -12.91 1.81 -3.52
N ALA A 109 -13.60 1.48 -4.60
CA ALA A 109 -13.65 0.15 -5.17
C ALA A 109 -12.69 0.03 -6.37
N GLY A 110 -12.06 -1.15 -6.55
CA GLY A 110 -11.21 -1.45 -7.69
C GLY A 110 -9.79 -1.85 -7.30
N TRP A 111 -8.89 -1.77 -8.27
CA TRP A 111 -7.51 -2.20 -8.20
C TRP A 111 -6.55 -1.03 -8.46
N THR A 112 -5.35 -1.11 -7.91
CA THR A 112 -4.22 -0.23 -8.21
C THR A 112 -2.98 -1.08 -8.46
N LEU A 113 -1.91 -0.46 -8.98
CA LEU A 113 -0.65 -1.16 -9.23
C LEU A 113 0.22 -1.17 -7.96
N ASN A 114 0.84 -2.32 -7.69
CA ASN A 114 1.98 -2.44 -6.79
C ASN A 114 3.24 -2.02 -7.55
N MET A 115 3.73 -0.81 -7.28
CA MET A 115 4.92 -0.28 -7.94
C MET A 115 6.21 -0.99 -7.50
N GLY A 116 6.23 -1.65 -6.34
CA GLY A 116 7.31 -2.54 -5.91
C GLY A 116 7.43 -3.74 -6.85
N ALA A 117 6.32 -4.45 -7.09
CA ALA A 117 6.29 -5.56 -8.06
C ALA A 117 6.62 -5.09 -9.50
N VAL A 118 6.22 -3.87 -9.90
CA VAL A 118 6.63 -3.28 -11.17
C VAL A 118 8.14 -3.08 -11.22
N ALA A 119 8.75 -2.52 -10.16
CA ALA A 119 10.20 -2.31 -10.08
C ALA A 119 10.98 -3.63 -10.18
N VAL A 120 10.50 -4.69 -9.51
CA VAL A 120 11.10 -6.04 -9.59
C VAL A 120 11.01 -6.59 -11.02
N ARG A 121 9.86 -6.52 -11.66
CA ARG A 121 9.70 -7.01 -13.04
C ARG A 121 10.51 -6.24 -14.07
N LEU A 122 10.83 -4.98 -13.81
CA LEU A 122 11.73 -4.17 -14.63
C LEU A 122 13.22 -4.41 -14.31
N GLY A 123 13.54 -5.31 -13.38
CA GLY A 123 14.91 -5.59 -12.94
C GLY A 123 15.56 -4.41 -12.19
N MET A 124 14.76 -3.53 -11.61
CA MET A 124 15.24 -2.35 -10.87
C MET A 124 15.54 -2.68 -9.40
N LEU A 125 14.84 -3.66 -8.81
CA LEU A 125 14.98 -4.17 -7.44
C LEU A 125 14.87 -5.69 -7.45
N SER A 126 15.40 -6.35 -6.40
CA SER A 126 15.09 -7.74 -6.07
C SER A 126 13.97 -7.79 -5.02
N PRO A 127 13.20 -8.88 -4.92
CA PRO A 127 12.14 -9.01 -3.90
C PRO A 127 12.62 -8.84 -2.47
N ASP A 128 13.86 -9.27 -2.19
CA ASP A 128 14.47 -9.29 -0.86
C ASP A 128 15.28 -8.01 -0.56
N ASP A 129 15.31 -7.04 -1.49
CA ASP A 129 16.13 -5.81 -1.33
C ASP A 129 15.53 -4.82 -0.31
N VAL A 130 14.28 -4.98 0.10
CA VAL A 130 13.56 -3.98 0.90
C VAL A 130 13.12 -4.59 2.23
N ASP A 131 13.97 -4.44 3.23
CA ASP A 131 13.70 -4.77 4.62
C ASP A 131 13.45 -3.50 5.47
N ASP A 132 13.20 -3.69 6.76
CA ASP A 132 12.94 -2.59 7.69
C ASP A 132 14.17 -1.69 7.89
N GLU A 133 15.40 -2.20 7.74
CA GLU A 133 16.64 -1.44 7.84
C GLU A 133 16.81 -0.51 6.65
N VAL A 134 16.62 -1.03 5.43
CA VAL A 134 16.62 -0.24 4.19
C VAL A 134 15.53 0.83 4.21
N LEU A 135 14.33 0.49 4.70
CA LEU A 135 13.24 1.46 4.84
C LEU A 135 13.60 2.56 5.86
N GLY A 136 14.25 2.17 6.98
CA GLY A 136 14.74 3.12 7.99
C GLY A 136 15.75 4.11 7.41
N GLU A 137 16.75 3.65 6.65
CA GLU A 137 17.72 4.50 5.96
C GLU A 137 17.07 5.38 4.88
N ALA A 138 16.08 4.83 4.16
CA ALA A 138 15.35 5.56 3.12
C ALA A 138 14.55 6.74 3.70
N MET A 139 14.22 6.74 5.00
CA MET A 139 13.54 7.84 5.68
C MET A 139 14.33 9.16 5.65
N GLU A 140 15.65 9.15 5.50
CA GLU A 140 16.43 10.37 5.32
C GLU A 140 15.99 11.18 4.09
N TYR A 141 15.43 10.50 3.08
CA TYR A 141 14.95 11.14 1.85
C TYR A 141 13.49 11.59 1.93
N LEU A 142 12.80 11.31 3.05
CA LEU A 142 11.39 11.66 3.22
C LEU A 142 11.11 13.16 2.99
N PRO A 143 11.90 14.13 3.53
CA PRO A 143 11.64 15.55 3.28
C PRO A 143 11.74 15.92 1.79
N THR A 144 12.69 15.32 1.07
CA THR A 144 12.85 15.52 -0.37
C THR A 144 11.66 14.92 -1.15
N ALA A 145 11.23 13.73 -0.77
CA ALA A 145 10.06 13.09 -1.37
C ALA A 145 8.77 13.89 -1.11
N GLN A 146 8.59 14.42 0.10
CA GLN A 146 7.46 15.32 0.42
C GLN A 146 7.49 16.60 -0.41
N ALA A 147 8.65 17.26 -0.54
CA ALA A 147 8.79 18.43 -1.36
C ALA A 147 8.48 18.14 -2.84
N ALA A 148 9.03 17.05 -3.39
CA ALA A 148 8.74 16.63 -4.76
C ALA A 148 7.26 16.25 -4.97
N GLY A 149 6.67 15.54 -4.00
CA GLY A 149 5.25 15.15 -4.02
C GLY A 149 4.28 16.32 -3.90
N SER A 150 4.69 17.43 -3.27
CA SER A 150 3.86 18.62 -3.12
C SER A 150 3.59 19.35 -4.44
N LEU A 151 4.54 19.34 -5.37
CA LEU A 151 4.42 20.02 -6.66
C LEU A 151 3.22 19.55 -7.49
N PRO A 152 3.01 18.25 -7.74
CA PRO A 152 1.83 17.74 -8.43
C PRO A 152 0.52 18.03 -7.68
N VAL A 153 0.53 17.99 -6.35
CA VAL A 153 -0.66 18.31 -5.53
C VAL A 153 -1.07 19.76 -5.70
N ILE A 154 -0.10 20.70 -5.65
CA ILE A 154 -0.33 22.12 -5.91
C ILE A 154 -0.84 22.32 -7.33
N LEU A 155 -0.23 21.66 -8.32
CA LEU A 155 -0.69 21.75 -9.71
C LEU A 155 -2.11 21.21 -9.88
N GLY A 156 -2.45 20.12 -9.18
CA GLY A 156 -3.81 19.58 -9.13
C GLY A 156 -4.81 20.58 -8.58
N LEU A 157 -4.45 21.31 -7.51
CA LEU A 157 -5.28 22.36 -6.93
C LEU A 157 -5.46 23.54 -7.89
N ILE A 158 -4.38 24.04 -8.49
CA ILE A 158 -4.42 25.15 -9.45
C ILE A 158 -5.32 24.80 -10.64
N THR A 159 -5.18 23.60 -11.21
CA THR A 159 -6.01 23.16 -12.34
C THR A 159 -7.46 22.90 -11.93
N GLY A 160 -7.73 22.48 -10.69
CA GLY A 160 -9.07 22.39 -10.10
C GLY A 160 -9.74 23.77 -10.00
N ILE A 161 -9.01 24.77 -9.52
CA ILE A 161 -9.48 26.17 -9.51
C ILE A 161 -9.74 26.67 -10.94
N LEU A 162 -8.85 26.37 -11.88
CA LEU A 162 -9.04 26.72 -13.29
C LEU A 162 -10.32 26.08 -13.86
N LEU A 163 -10.58 24.82 -13.55
CA LEU A 163 -11.81 24.14 -13.95
C LEU A 163 -13.04 24.83 -13.32
N TRP A 164 -12.95 25.18 -12.03
CA TRP A 164 -14.02 25.89 -11.34
C TRP A 164 -14.34 27.26 -12.00
N VAL A 165 -13.32 28.04 -12.32
CA VAL A 165 -13.49 29.31 -13.02
C VAL A 165 -14.13 29.12 -14.41
N ARG A 166 -13.69 28.07 -15.13
CA ARG A 166 -14.17 27.77 -16.50
C ARG A 166 -15.42 26.88 -16.54
N ARG A 167 -16.02 26.53 -15.40
CA ARG A 167 -17.12 25.55 -15.34
C ARG A 167 -18.31 25.82 -16.24
N LYS A 168 -18.71 27.11 -16.36
CA LYS A 168 -19.83 27.52 -17.23
C LYS A 168 -19.53 27.20 -18.70
N ARG A 169 -18.34 27.57 -19.19
CA ARG A 169 -17.89 27.28 -20.56
C ARG A 169 -17.78 25.75 -20.79
N THR A 170 -17.23 25.03 -19.85
CA THR A 170 -17.09 23.59 -19.95
C THR A 170 -18.46 22.90 -20.01
N THR A 171 -19.42 23.34 -19.21
CA THR A 171 -20.81 22.86 -19.24
C THR A 171 -21.46 23.13 -20.61
N GLN A 172 -21.27 24.31 -21.17
CA GLN A 172 -21.78 24.66 -22.50
C GLN A 172 -21.20 23.76 -23.61
N LEU A 173 -19.89 23.48 -23.56
CA LEU A 173 -19.19 22.65 -24.57
C LEU A 173 -19.52 21.17 -24.46
N THR A 174 -19.82 20.68 -23.26
CA THR A 174 -20.06 19.24 -23.01
C THR A 174 -21.55 18.89 -22.90
N GLY A 175 -22.43 19.87 -22.67
CA GLY A 175 -23.83 19.64 -22.37
C GLY A 175 -24.09 18.95 -21.02
N ARG A 176 -23.07 18.84 -20.15
CA ARG A 176 -23.16 18.11 -18.87
C ARG A 176 -22.74 18.99 -17.70
N SER A 177 -23.42 18.85 -16.56
CA SER A 177 -23.02 19.50 -15.31
C SER A 177 -21.61 19.09 -14.92
N GLN A 178 -20.79 20.05 -14.47
CA GLN A 178 -19.42 19.83 -14.03
C GLN A 178 -19.29 19.68 -12.51
N THR A 179 -20.39 19.65 -11.76
CA THR A 179 -20.38 19.63 -10.29
C THR A 179 -19.61 18.43 -9.75
N GLY A 180 -19.84 17.21 -10.26
CA GLY A 180 -19.13 16.02 -9.84
C GLY A 180 -17.63 16.10 -10.14
N ASN A 181 -17.27 16.59 -11.33
CA ASN A 181 -15.86 16.77 -11.73
C ASN A 181 -15.14 17.81 -10.86
N LEU A 182 -15.84 18.87 -10.44
CA LEU A 182 -15.29 19.88 -9.53
C LEU A 182 -15.06 19.33 -8.14
N ILE A 183 -16.01 18.55 -7.60
CA ILE A 183 -15.84 17.91 -6.31
C ILE A 183 -14.61 17.00 -6.34
N PHE A 184 -14.50 16.11 -7.32
CA PHE A 184 -13.33 15.22 -7.45
C PHE A 184 -12.04 16.01 -7.73
N GLY A 185 -12.10 17.01 -8.59
CA GLY A 185 -10.96 17.83 -8.99
C GLY A 185 -10.34 18.63 -7.85
N LEU A 186 -11.11 19.01 -6.82
CA LEU A 186 -10.63 19.70 -5.63
C LEU A 186 -10.39 18.75 -4.45
N ALA A 187 -11.20 17.69 -4.29
CA ALA A 187 -11.01 16.72 -3.23
C ALA A 187 -9.73 15.88 -3.40
N ALA A 188 -9.39 15.51 -4.63
CA ALA A 188 -8.20 14.69 -4.88
C ALA A 188 -6.89 15.39 -4.44
N PRO A 189 -6.58 16.65 -4.83
CA PRO A 189 -5.41 17.34 -4.29
C PRO A 189 -5.50 17.62 -2.79
N ALA A 190 -6.69 17.81 -2.21
CA ALA A 190 -6.85 17.95 -0.76
C ALA A 190 -6.45 16.66 -0.04
N ILE A 191 -6.86 15.48 -0.54
CA ILE A 191 -6.42 14.18 -0.04
C ILE A 191 -4.89 14.04 -0.19
N GLY A 192 -4.32 14.44 -1.32
CA GLY A 192 -2.86 14.46 -1.51
C GLY A 192 -2.16 15.32 -0.46
N GLY A 193 -2.69 16.48 -0.15
CA GLY A 193 -2.17 17.37 0.91
C GLY A 193 -2.21 16.75 2.30
N THR A 194 -3.30 16.04 2.65
CA THR A 194 -3.40 15.33 3.94
C THR A 194 -2.40 14.17 4.02
N LEU A 195 -2.17 13.44 2.94
CA LEU A 195 -1.15 12.38 2.89
C LEU A 195 0.25 12.93 3.10
N LEU A 196 0.60 14.06 2.44
CA LEU A 196 1.89 14.72 2.64
C LEU A 196 2.09 15.16 4.09
N ALA A 197 1.08 15.73 4.72
CA ALA A 197 1.14 16.14 6.12
C ALA A 197 1.33 14.93 7.05
N SER A 198 0.56 13.86 6.81
CA SER A 198 0.62 12.64 7.63
C SER A 198 1.93 11.85 7.45
N ALA A 199 2.66 12.03 6.35
CA ALA A 199 3.97 11.38 6.16
C ALA A 199 5.02 11.82 7.20
N GLY A 200 4.82 12.99 7.85
CA GLY A 200 5.64 13.48 8.95
C GLY A 200 5.32 12.87 10.32
N ASP A 201 4.28 12.04 10.44
CA ASP A 201 3.85 11.43 11.70
C ASP A 201 4.77 10.25 12.06
N ASP A 202 5.53 10.39 13.15
CA ASP A 202 6.52 9.39 13.60
C ASP A 202 5.87 8.12 14.18
N ASP A 203 4.59 8.16 14.52
CA ASP A 203 3.84 6.98 14.99
C ASP A 203 3.53 5.98 13.86
N LEU A 204 3.74 6.38 12.60
CA LEU A 204 3.48 5.52 11.45
C LEU A 204 4.70 4.71 11.02
N PRO A 205 4.52 3.45 10.54
CA PRO A 205 5.61 2.64 10.01
C PRO A 205 6.35 3.33 8.85
N ALA A 206 7.69 3.15 8.76
CA ALA A 206 8.55 3.78 7.77
C ALA A 206 8.06 3.53 6.33
N GLY A 207 7.71 2.29 5.98
CA GLY A 207 7.17 1.94 4.66
C GLY A 207 5.89 2.69 4.30
N GLN A 208 5.02 2.95 5.28
CA GLN A 208 3.81 3.74 5.07
C GLN A 208 4.17 5.23 4.85
N ARG A 209 5.05 5.79 5.65
CA ARG A 209 5.48 7.19 5.55
C ARG A 209 6.16 7.49 4.21
N LEU A 210 7.03 6.59 3.74
CA LEU A 210 7.72 6.72 2.45
C LEU A 210 6.78 6.66 1.25
N THR A 211 5.73 5.84 1.31
CA THR A 211 4.77 5.70 0.20
C THR A 211 3.77 6.87 0.10
N MET A 212 3.52 7.59 1.20
CA MET A 212 2.56 8.70 1.22
C MET A 212 2.88 9.82 0.21
N PRO A 213 4.11 10.36 0.11
CA PRO A 213 4.44 11.37 -0.89
C PRO A 213 4.29 10.88 -2.32
N ALA A 214 4.61 9.62 -2.58
CA ALA A 214 4.49 9.01 -3.90
C ALA A 214 3.02 8.87 -4.33
N VAL A 215 2.15 8.43 -3.42
CA VAL A 215 0.70 8.34 -3.65
C VAL A 215 0.09 9.74 -3.80
N ALA A 216 0.50 10.70 -2.97
CA ALA A 216 0.04 12.09 -3.07
C ALA A 216 0.41 12.71 -4.43
N ALA A 217 1.65 12.50 -4.90
CA ALA A 217 2.11 12.94 -6.20
C ALA A 217 1.29 12.33 -7.35
N ALA A 218 1.03 11.02 -7.28
CA ALA A 218 0.22 10.31 -8.27
C ALA A 218 -1.20 10.90 -8.35
N ILE A 219 -1.84 11.10 -7.20
CA ILE A 219 -3.18 11.72 -7.11
C ILE A 219 -3.16 13.14 -7.67
N GLY A 220 -2.12 13.92 -7.32
CA GLY A 220 -1.93 15.28 -7.81
C GLY A 220 -1.80 15.35 -9.33
N CYS A 221 -0.93 14.52 -9.94
CA CYS A 221 -0.74 14.43 -11.39
C CYS A 221 -2.04 14.04 -12.11
N MET A 222 -2.74 13.02 -11.60
CA MET A 222 -4.01 12.58 -12.19
C MET A 222 -5.07 13.67 -12.11
N ALA A 223 -5.21 14.31 -10.94
CA ALA A 223 -6.13 15.45 -10.78
C ALA A 223 -5.79 16.60 -11.71
N ALA A 224 -4.50 16.98 -11.79
CA ALA A 224 -4.03 18.04 -12.68
C ALA A 224 -4.35 17.73 -14.14
N GLY A 225 -4.08 16.50 -14.60
CA GLY A 225 -4.36 16.07 -15.96
C GLY A 225 -5.84 16.10 -16.30
N VAL A 226 -6.70 15.56 -15.44
CA VAL A 226 -8.15 15.53 -15.64
C VAL A 226 -8.75 16.95 -15.60
N ASN A 227 -8.39 17.74 -14.60
CA ASN A 227 -8.88 19.11 -14.45
C ASN A 227 -8.48 20.00 -15.64
N ALA A 228 -7.20 19.92 -16.05
CA ALA A 228 -6.70 20.67 -17.20
C ALA A 228 -7.38 20.21 -18.50
N GLN A 229 -7.59 18.89 -18.69
CA GLN A 229 -8.31 18.37 -19.84
C GLN A 229 -9.72 18.93 -19.94
N LEU A 230 -10.46 18.91 -18.83
CA LEU A 230 -11.84 19.41 -18.77
C LEU A 230 -11.89 20.94 -18.97
N ALA A 231 -10.96 21.69 -18.38
CA ALA A 231 -10.92 23.13 -18.46
C ALA A 231 -10.50 23.66 -19.85
N CYS A 232 -9.57 22.95 -20.54
CA CYS A 232 -8.97 23.45 -21.77
C CYS A 232 -9.49 22.74 -23.03
N ARG A 233 -9.66 21.40 -22.96
CA ARG A 233 -10.06 20.55 -24.10
C ARG A 233 -11.06 19.47 -23.67
N PRO A 234 -12.29 19.82 -23.28
CA PRO A 234 -13.24 18.91 -22.64
C PRO A 234 -13.65 17.69 -23.49
N LYS A 235 -13.45 17.73 -24.81
CA LYS A 235 -13.73 16.60 -25.72
C LYS A 235 -12.52 15.71 -26.00
N GLY A 236 -11.32 16.10 -25.51
CA GLY A 236 -10.10 15.32 -25.68
C GLY A 236 -9.84 14.36 -24.52
N LYS A 237 -8.74 13.59 -24.60
CA LYS A 237 -8.26 12.70 -23.52
C LYS A 237 -6.75 12.79 -23.28
N VAL A 238 -6.02 13.45 -24.17
CA VAL A 238 -4.54 13.44 -24.19
C VAL A 238 -3.96 13.97 -22.87
N ILE A 239 -4.45 15.11 -22.37
CA ILE A 239 -3.94 15.73 -21.14
C ILE A 239 -4.27 14.86 -19.92
N ALA A 240 -5.46 14.25 -19.87
CA ALA A 240 -5.83 13.34 -18.79
C ALA A 240 -4.96 12.07 -18.79
N VAL A 241 -4.68 11.50 -19.97
CA VAL A 241 -3.81 10.33 -20.12
C VAL A 241 -2.37 10.67 -19.72
N SER A 242 -1.85 11.84 -20.16
CA SER A 242 -0.50 12.27 -19.74
C SER A 242 -0.40 12.48 -18.23
N GLY A 243 -1.45 13.03 -17.59
CA GLY A 243 -1.53 13.15 -16.14
C GLY A 243 -1.54 11.79 -15.42
N LEU A 244 -2.22 10.78 -15.98
CA LEU A 244 -2.20 9.41 -15.45
C LEU A 244 -0.79 8.81 -15.56
N LEU A 245 -0.15 8.89 -16.73
CA LEU A 245 1.20 8.35 -16.94
C LEU A 245 2.23 9.06 -16.04
N ALA A 246 2.15 10.37 -15.94
CA ALA A 246 3.00 11.15 -15.02
C ALA A 246 2.78 10.72 -13.56
N GLY A 247 1.53 10.48 -13.16
CA GLY A 247 1.20 10.00 -11.81
C GLY A 247 1.80 8.62 -11.51
N LEU A 248 1.71 7.68 -12.44
CA LEU A 248 2.33 6.35 -12.30
C LEU A 248 3.86 6.44 -12.23
N SER A 249 4.47 7.27 -13.08
CA SER A 249 5.92 7.49 -13.08
C SER A 249 6.39 8.14 -11.77
N MET A 250 5.68 9.16 -11.28
CA MET A 250 6.01 9.80 -10.00
C MET A 250 5.85 8.85 -8.82
N ASN A 251 4.81 8.01 -8.82
CA ASN A 251 4.63 7.00 -7.78
C ASN A 251 5.81 6.03 -7.76
N LEU A 252 6.22 5.51 -8.91
CA LEU A 252 7.37 4.62 -9.00
C LEU A 252 8.67 5.32 -8.54
N LEU A 253 8.96 6.50 -9.07
CA LEU A 253 10.23 7.19 -8.81
C LEU A 253 10.38 7.63 -7.34
N LEU A 254 9.32 8.19 -6.74
CA LEU A 254 9.39 8.68 -5.37
C LEU A 254 9.49 7.56 -4.32
N ASN A 255 9.06 6.34 -4.66
CA ASN A 255 9.31 5.16 -3.82
C ASN A 255 10.68 4.54 -4.12
N TYR A 256 11.02 4.38 -5.40
CA TYR A 256 12.22 3.68 -5.82
C TYR A 256 13.52 4.41 -5.48
N LEU A 257 13.59 5.73 -5.71
CA LEU A 257 14.84 6.48 -5.52
C LEU A 257 15.34 6.49 -4.07
N PRO A 258 14.51 6.73 -3.04
CA PRO A 258 14.92 6.60 -1.66
C PRO A 258 15.47 5.21 -1.31
N VAL A 259 14.73 4.16 -1.67
CA VAL A 259 15.11 2.77 -1.41
C VAL A 259 16.44 2.42 -2.10
N ARG A 260 16.58 2.75 -3.39
CA ARG A 260 17.84 2.53 -4.11
C ARG A 260 19.01 3.29 -3.52
N SER A 261 18.78 4.49 -3.00
CA SER A 261 19.82 5.29 -2.36
C SER A 261 20.28 4.68 -1.04
N ALA A 262 19.34 4.16 -0.24
CA ALA A 262 19.63 3.42 0.99
C ALA A 262 20.44 2.14 0.68
N LEU A 263 20.00 1.31 -0.26
CA LEU A 263 20.71 0.11 -0.69
C LEU A 263 22.16 0.41 -1.12
N ARG A 264 22.37 1.46 -1.91
CA ARG A 264 23.74 1.83 -2.33
C ARG A 264 24.65 2.19 -1.15
N ARG A 265 24.12 2.85 -0.11
CA ARG A 265 24.90 3.17 1.09
C ARG A 265 25.26 1.92 1.86
N GLN A 266 24.34 0.98 2.05
CA GLN A 266 24.62 -0.30 2.71
C GLN A 266 25.73 -1.07 2.00
N TRP A 267 25.65 -1.18 0.66
CA TRP A 267 26.73 -1.80 -0.11
C TRP A 267 28.09 -1.12 0.07
N GLN A 268 28.14 0.21 0.07
CA GLN A 268 29.38 0.96 0.31
C GLN A 268 29.95 0.69 1.71
N GLN A 269 29.13 0.65 2.74
CA GLN A 269 29.56 0.33 4.11
C GLN A 269 30.11 -1.09 4.23
N LEU A 270 29.50 -2.07 3.55
CA LEU A 270 29.99 -3.45 3.53
C LEU A 270 31.34 -3.55 2.82
N ASP A 271 31.52 -2.86 1.69
CA ASP A 271 32.78 -2.81 0.95
C ASP A 271 33.91 -2.16 1.77
N GLU A 272 33.59 -1.15 2.57
CA GLU A 272 34.58 -0.50 3.46
C GLU A 272 34.97 -1.43 4.61
N ARG A 273 34.03 -2.11 5.25
CA ARG A 273 34.30 -3.10 6.30
C ARG A 273 35.14 -4.27 5.78
N GLY A 274 34.86 -4.76 4.58
CA GLY A 274 35.63 -5.85 3.96
C GLY A 274 37.08 -5.45 3.57
N ARG A 275 37.35 -4.17 3.41
CA ARG A 275 38.71 -3.66 3.13
C ARG A 275 39.59 -3.47 4.39
N HIS A 276 38.96 -3.41 5.56
CA HIS A 276 39.62 -3.23 6.84
C HIS A 276 39.75 -4.52 7.67
N ALA A 277 39.15 -5.61 7.21
CA ALA A 277 39.28 -6.97 7.78
C ALA A 277 40.33 -7.80 7.03
#